data_afeff00ecff8382bd5d4d247b7befa7b
#
_entry.id   afeff00ecff8382bd5d4d247b7befa7b
#
_cell.length_a   1.000
_cell.length_b   1.000
_cell.length_c   1.000
_cell.angle_alpha   90.00
_cell.angle_beta   90.00
_cell.angle_gamma   90.00
#
_symmetry.space_group_name_H-M   'P 1'
#
loop_
_entity.id
_entity.type
_entity.pdbx_description
1 polymer ?
#
loop_
_entity_poly.entity_id
_entity_poly.type
_entity_poly.pdbx_seq_one_letter_code
_entity_poly.pdbx_strand_id
1 'polypeptide(L)'
;VTGVLPITLEESRKVVQALLYSGKEYVCLMKLHGNVPEERVKEVLKEFEDTIYQRPPLRASVKRRLRTRKIYYNEFLEMSGRNVLFKVGCEGGTYIRKLCYDIGEVLGCGAHMQELRRTRAGPFTENERIATLHEVAYWFREWQERKDDEILRKFIQPMEKALALIPKIYIRDSAVDAICHGASLTAPGVLSLETEIKMGSIVVILTLKGEAVALARATTPTEEILNMNHGIVAKTERVLMPRGTYPKCWKSGEI
;
A
#
# COMPACT_ATOMS: atom_id res chain seq x y z
N VAL A 1 -18.29 1.74 -7.21
CA VAL A 1 -16.92 1.19 -7.03
C VAL A 1 -17.03 -0.11 -6.27
N THR A 2 -16.45 -1.18 -6.79
CA THR A 2 -16.42 -2.53 -6.21
C THR A 2 -14.98 -2.99 -6.02
N GLY A 3 -14.77 -4.27 -5.63
CA GLY A 3 -13.46 -4.92 -5.60
C GLY A 3 -12.79 -4.88 -4.24
N VAL A 4 -11.46 -5.03 -4.22
CA VAL A 4 -10.65 -5.23 -3.03
C VAL A 4 -10.66 -4.02 -2.10
N LEU A 5 -11.05 -4.23 -0.84
CA LEU A 5 -10.97 -3.24 0.24
C LEU A 5 -10.29 -3.87 1.46
N PRO A 6 -9.00 -3.59 1.71
CA PRO A 6 -8.35 -3.98 2.94
C PRO A 6 -9.00 -3.30 4.14
N ILE A 7 -9.37 -4.07 5.15
CA ILE A 7 -9.92 -3.59 6.42
C ILE A 7 -8.96 -4.00 7.53
N THR A 8 -8.48 -3.05 8.30
CA THR A 8 -7.59 -3.30 9.42
C THR A 8 -8.39 -3.52 10.70
N LEU A 9 -7.99 -4.52 11.48
CA LEU A 9 -8.60 -4.86 12.74
C LEU A 9 -7.66 -4.48 13.89
N GLU A 10 -8.20 -3.92 14.97
CA GLU A 10 -7.50 -3.61 16.21
C GLU A 10 -6.14 -2.92 16.00
N GLU A 11 -5.06 -3.53 16.46
CA GLU A 11 -3.69 -2.99 16.39
C GLU A 11 -3.15 -2.89 14.96
N SER A 12 -3.68 -3.65 14.00
CA SER A 12 -3.26 -3.55 12.60
C SER A 12 -3.62 -2.22 11.94
N ARG A 13 -4.46 -1.36 12.57
CA ARG A 13 -4.66 0.04 12.15
C ARG A 13 -3.36 0.85 12.09
N LYS A 14 -2.32 0.42 12.80
CA LYS A 14 -1.00 1.07 12.79
C LYS A 14 -0.33 1.05 11.41
N VAL A 15 -0.67 0.08 10.55
CA VAL A 15 -0.11 -0.05 9.19
C VAL A 15 -0.96 0.57 8.09
N VAL A 16 -2.10 1.22 8.42
CA VAL A 16 -3.02 1.83 7.43
C VAL A 16 -2.29 2.80 6.50
N GLN A 17 -1.36 3.61 7.02
CA GLN A 17 -0.62 4.57 6.20
C GLN A 17 0.20 3.89 5.11
N ALA A 18 0.80 2.73 5.38
CA ALA A 18 1.51 1.93 4.38
C ALA A 18 0.58 1.53 3.23
N LEU A 19 -0.64 1.11 3.55
CA LEU A 19 -1.66 0.77 2.57
C LEU A 19 -2.20 1.99 1.82
N LEU A 20 -2.32 3.15 2.46
CA LEU A 20 -2.81 4.36 1.79
C LEU A 20 -1.88 4.82 0.67
N TYR A 21 -0.57 4.76 0.88
CA TYR A 21 0.43 5.18 -0.10
C TYR A 21 0.79 4.09 -1.12
N SER A 22 0.48 2.83 -0.85
CA SER A 22 0.77 1.74 -1.78
C SER A 22 0.03 1.92 -3.12
N GLY A 23 0.59 1.36 -4.19
CA GLY A 23 -0.03 1.34 -5.52
C GLY A 23 -1.39 0.64 -5.53
N LYS A 24 -2.25 1.04 -6.46
CA LYS A 24 -3.56 0.44 -6.69
C LYS A 24 -3.70 0.05 -8.16
N GLU A 25 -4.55 -0.95 -8.41
CA GLU A 25 -4.94 -1.33 -9.75
C GLU A 25 -6.46 -1.34 -9.84
N TYR A 26 -6.95 -0.87 -10.96
CA TYR A 26 -8.39 -0.81 -11.23
C TYR A 26 -8.69 -1.30 -12.64
N VAL A 27 -9.84 -1.93 -12.81
CA VAL A 27 -10.53 -2.06 -14.09
C VAL A 27 -11.60 -0.97 -14.12
N CYS A 28 -11.56 -0.16 -15.18
CA CYS A 28 -12.42 1.00 -15.35
C CYS A 28 -13.22 0.89 -16.65
N LEU A 29 -14.51 1.09 -16.54
CA LEU A 29 -15.38 1.32 -17.68
C LEU A 29 -15.56 2.83 -17.86
N MET A 30 -14.99 3.38 -18.94
CA MET A 30 -15.11 4.78 -19.34
C MET A 30 -16.13 4.90 -20.48
N LYS A 31 -16.98 5.91 -20.39
CA LYS A 31 -17.95 6.26 -21.43
C LYS A 31 -17.52 7.51 -22.15
N LEU A 32 -17.26 7.41 -23.46
CA LEU A 32 -16.99 8.54 -24.36
C LEU A 32 -18.30 9.27 -24.70
N HIS A 33 -18.25 10.61 -24.84
CA HIS A 33 -19.43 11.39 -25.20
C HIS A 33 -19.61 11.50 -26.72
N GLY A 34 -18.56 11.19 -27.50
CA GLY A 34 -18.57 11.13 -28.97
C GLY A 34 -17.92 9.85 -29.49
N ASN A 35 -18.01 9.62 -30.79
CA ASN A 35 -17.35 8.50 -31.45
C ASN A 35 -15.88 8.87 -31.72
N VAL A 36 -14.98 7.98 -31.34
CA VAL A 36 -13.53 8.09 -31.53
C VAL A 36 -13.02 6.75 -32.05
N PRO A 37 -12.08 6.71 -33.01
CA PRO A 37 -11.45 5.47 -33.44
C PRO A 37 -10.73 4.77 -32.26
N GLU A 38 -10.81 3.45 -32.22
CA GLU A 38 -10.21 2.64 -31.15
C GLU A 38 -8.70 2.87 -31.01
N GLU A 39 -7.99 2.97 -32.15
CA GLU A 39 -6.54 3.20 -32.17
C GLU A 39 -6.18 4.55 -31.50
N ARG A 40 -6.97 5.61 -31.74
CA ARG A 40 -6.75 6.90 -31.07
C ARG A 40 -6.97 6.80 -29.55
N VAL A 41 -7.93 5.99 -29.10
CA VAL A 41 -8.15 5.74 -27.67
C VAL A 41 -6.95 5.03 -27.04
N LYS A 42 -6.39 4.01 -27.72
CA LYS A 42 -5.18 3.29 -27.26
C LYS A 42 -3.97 4.21 -27.16
N GLU A 43 -3.74 5.06 -28.16
CA GLU A 43 -2.67 6.06 -28.16
C GLU A 43 -2.79 6.99 -26.94
N VAL A 44 -3.96 7.59 -26.72
CA VAL A 44 -4.18 8.52 -25.61
C VAL A 44 -4.05 7.84 -24.26
N LEU A 45 -4.55 6.59 -24.09
CA LEU A 45 -4.32 5.82 -22.87
C LEU A 45 -2.82 5.69 -22.58
N LYS A 46 -2.00 5.45 -23.60
CA LYS A 46 -0.53 5.34 -23.49
C LYS A 46 0.13 6.67 -23.14
N GLU A 47 -0.35 7.80 -23.70
CA GLU A 47 0.15 9.13 -23.37
C GLU A 47 -0.04 9.50 -21.89
N PHE A 48 -1.06 8.90 -21.21
CA PHE A 48 -1.30 9.11 -19.78
C PHE A 48 -0.49 8.18 -18.86
N GLU A 49 0.43 7.37 -19.37
CA GLU A 49 1.41 6.67 -18.53
C GLU A 49 2.49 7.63 -18.03
N ASP A 50 3.08 7.32 -16.86
CA ASP A 50 4.05 8.13 -16.12
C ASP A 50 3.39 9.24 -15.27
N THR A 51 3.97 10.40 -15.17
CA THR A 51 3.57 11.46 -14.23
C THR A 51 2.48 12.34 -14.80
N ILE A 52 1.32 12.34 -14.15
CA ILE A 52 0.19 13.20 -14.50
C ILE A 52 -0.07 14.24 -13.41
N TYR A 53 -0.70 15.35 -13.79
CA TYR A 53 -1.14 16.41 -12.88
C TYR A 53 -2.64 16.28 -12.63
N GLN A 54 -3.03 16.11 -11.37
CA GLN A 54 -4.44 16.04 -10.98
C GLN A 54 -4.81 17.06 -9.92
N ARG A 55 -5.96 17.71 -10.10
CA ARG A 55 -6.62 18.47 -9.05
C ARG A 55 -7.78 17.65 -8.51
N PRO A 56 -7.83 17.37 -7.18
CA PRO A 56 -8.92 16.59 -6.59
C PRO A 56 -10.29 17.15 -6.95
N PRO A 57 -11.33 16.29 -7.10
CA PRO A 57 -12.70 16.72 -7.33
C PRO A 57 -13.22 17.66 -6.24
N LEU A 58 -14.28 18.43 -6.53
CA LEU A 58 -14.88 19.39 -5.58
C LEU A 58 -15.33 18.71 -4.28
N ARG A 59 -15.86 17.48 -4.34
CA ARG A 59 -16.35 16.72 -3.19
C ARG A 59 -15.30 15.75 -2.60
N ALA A 60 -14.00 16.02 -2.80
CA ALA A 60 -12.96 15.23 -2.18
C ALA A 60 -12.69 15.69 -0.74
N SER A 61 -12.44 14.74 0.17
CA SER A 61 -12.11 15.00 1.59
C SER A 61 -10.70 15.57 1.82
N VAL A 62 -10.00 15.97 0.76
CA VAL A 62 -8.62 16.50 0.81
C VAL A 62 -8.54 17.90 0.22
N LYS A 63 -7.55 18.68 0.67
CA LYS A 63 -7.30 20.03 0.13
C LYS A 63 -7.13 19.98 -1.40
N ARG A 64 -7.86 20.88 -2.10
CA ARG A 64 -7.90 20.95 -3.55
C ARG A 64 -6.67 21.66 -4.11
N ARG A 65 -5.50 21.01 -4.00
CA ARG A 65 -4.23 21.47 -4.58
C ARG A 65 -3.89 20.63 -5.81
N LEU A 66 -3.21 21.23 -6.78
CA LEU A 66 -2.60 20.48 -7.88
C LEU A 66 -1.58 19.50 -7.29
N ARG A 67 -1.63 18.24 -7.71
CA ARG A 67 -0.75 17.17 -7.25
C ARG A 67 -0.28 16.36 -8.44
N THR A 68 0.94 15.91 -8.38
CA THR A 68 1.46 14.89 -9.29
C THR A 68 0.99 13.51 -8.84
N ARG A 69 0.72 12.62 -9.78
CA ARG A 69 0.42 11.21 -9.55
C ARG A 69 1.06 10.39 -10.66
N LYS A 70 1.60 9.24 -10.28
CA LYS A 70 2.19 8.32 -11.25
C LYS A 70 1.16 7.29 -11.69
N ILE A 71 1.00 7.17 -13.01
CA ILE A 71 0.33 6.07 -13.67
C ILE A 71 1.42 5.09 -14.10
N TYR A 72 1.36 3.88 -13.60
CA TYR A 72 2.38 2.86 -13.90
C TYR A 72 2.16 2.22 -15.26
N TYR A 73 0.90 2.03 -15.61
CA TYR A 73 0.44 1.49 -16.90
C TYR A 73 -1.04 1.76 -17.10
N ASN A 74 -1.45 1.84 -18.37
CA ASN A 74 -2.82 1.82 -18.86
C ASN A 74 -2.94 0.72 -19.92
N GLU A 75 -3.62 -0.38 -19.60
CA GLU A 75 -3.84 -1.50 -20.49
C GLU A 75 -5.24 -1.40 -21.09
N PHE A 76 -5.33 -1.16 -22.40
CA PHE A 76 -6.59 -1.24 -23.12
C PHE A 76 -7.06 -2.70 -23.14
N LEU A 77 -8.33 -2.96 -22.78
CA LEU A 77 -8.91 -4.31 -22.77
C LEU A 77 -9.90 -4.49 -23.90
N GLU A 78 -10.90 -3.60 -24.00
CA GLU A 78 -11.99 -3.74 -24.96
C GLU A 78 -12.65 -2.39 -25.24
N MET A 79 -13.20 -2.22 -26.44
CA MET A 79 -14.06 -1.10 -26.79
C MET A 79 -15.33 -1.60 -27.48
N SER A 80 -16.50 -1.17 -27.01
CA SER A 80 -17.79 -1.43 -27.62
C SER A 80 -18.57 -0.12 -27.78
N GLY A 81 -18.67 0.34 -29.02
CA GLY A 81 -19.23 1.66 -29.33
C GLY A 81 -18.48 2.78 -28.64
N ARG A 82 -19.11 3.46 -27.68
CA ARG A 82 -18.49 4.52 -26.87
C ARG A 82 -18.03 4.05 -25.47
N ASN A 83 -18.14 2.77 -25.21
CA ASN A 83 -17.68 2.20 -23.94
C ASN A 83 -16.26 1.67 -24.10
N VAL A 84 -15.35 2.12 -23.25
CA VAL A 84 -13.95 1.72 -23.24
C VAL A 84 -13.65 1.05 -21.90
N LEU A 85 -13.22 -0.19 -21.95
CA LEU A 85 -12.75 -0.94 -20.79
C LEU A 85 -11.22 -0.94 -20.79
N PHE A 86 -10.63 -0.50 -19.69
CA PHE A 86 -9.18 -0.49 -19.54
C PHE A 86 -8.77 -0.82 -18.10
N LYS A 87 -7.56 -1.31 -17.94
CA LYS A 87 -6.94 -1.56 -16.64
C LYS A 87 -5.87 -0.50 -16.38
N VAL A 88 -5.86 0.06 -15.18
CA VAL A 88 -4.91 1.09 -14.79
C VAL A 88 -4.22 0.75 -13.48
N GLY A 89 -2.89 0.70 -13.51
CA GLY A 89 -2.05 0.66 -12.32
C GLY A 89 -1.53 2.06 -11.98
N CYS A 90 -1.72 2.49 -10.74
CA CYS A 90 -1.40 3.87 -10.36
C CYS A 90 -0.97 4.03 -8.90
N GLU A 91 -0.33 5.15 -8.61
CA GLU A 91 0.02 5.59 -7.27
C GLU A 91 -1.22 5.78 -6.38
N GLY A 92 -1.06 5.53 -5.07
CA GLY A 92 -2.12 5.78 -4.08
C GLY A 92 -2.60 7.22 -4.07
N GLY A 93 -3.93 7.40 -4.08
CA GLY A 93 -4.57 8.73 -4.11
C GLY A 93 -4.77 9.31 -5.51
N THR A 94 -4.55 8.53 -6.57
CA THR A 94 -4.95 8.86 -7.93
C THR A 94 -6.47 8.80 -8.08
N TYR A 95 -7.05 9.80 -8.74
CA TYR A 95 -8.49 9.88 -9.00
C TYR A 95 -8.80 9.37 -10.42
N ILE A 96 -9.28 8.14 -10.53
CA ILE A 96 -9.59 7.52 -11.83
C ILE A 96 -10.74 8.26 -12.54
N ARG A 97 -11.71 8.81 -11.79
CA ARG A 97 -12.75 9.67 -12.36
C ARG A 97 -12.16 10.89 -13.07
N LYS A 98 -11.11 11.49 -12.49
CA LYS A 98 -10.43 12.63 -13.11
C LYS A 98 -9.59 12.21 -14.31
N LEU A 99 -8.97 11.01 -14.23
CA LEU A 99 -8.23 10.44 -15.36
C LEU A 99 -9.15 10.25 -16.58
N CYS A 100 -10.33 9.64 -16.39
CA CYS A 100 -11.30 9.48 -17.49
C CYS A 100 -11.74 10.82 -18.09
N TYR A 101 -11.96 11.83 -17.25
CA TYR A 101 -12.29 13.17 -17.70
C TYR A 101 -11.15 13.74 -18.55
N ASP A 102 -9.91 13.69 -18.07
CA ASP A 102 -8.75 14.25 -18.77
C ASP A 102 -8.47 13.53 -20.11
N ILE A 103 -8.61 12.20 -20.15
CA ILE A 103 -8.55 11.42 -21.38
C ILE A 103 -9.62 11.89 -22.36
N GLY A 104 -10.85 12.12 -21.90
CA GLY A 104 -11.94 12.62 -22.74
C GLY A 104 -11.67 14.02 -23.33
N GLU A 105 -11.02 14.91 -22.59
CA GLU A 105 -10.61 16.24 -23.06
C GLU A 105 -9.55 16.12 -24.17
N VAL A 106 -8.54 15.25 -23.98
CA VAL A 106 -7.49 15.02 -25.00
C VAL A 106 -8.06 14.37 -26.26
N LEU A 107 -9.06 13.49 -26.11
CA LEU A 107 -9.80 12.91 -27.25
C LEU A 107 -10.72 13.92 -27.95
N GLY A 108 -10.96 15.09 -27.35
CA GLY A 108 -11.82 16.14 -27.91
C GLY A 108 -13.32 15.86 -27.87
N CYS A 109 -13.74 14.71 -27.33
CA CYS A 109 -15.15 14.35 -27.28
C CYS A 109 -15.74 14.41 -25.85
N GLY A 110 -14.90 14.54 -24.83
CA GLY A 110 -15.29 14.37 -23.43
C GLY A 110 -15.54 12.91 -23.05
N ALA A 111 -15.33 12.59 -21.76
CA ALA A 111 -15.61 11.27 -21.22
C ALA A 111 -15.91 11.32 -19.72
N HIS A 112 -16.48 10.24 -19.19
CA HIS A 112 -16.65 10.04 -17.76
C HIS A 112 -16.45 8.58 -17.34
N MET A 113 -16.07 8.37 -16.11
CA MET A 113 -16.00 7.05 -15.49
C MET A 113 -17.42 6.54 -15.22
N GLN A 114 -17.81 5.46 -15.84
CA GLN A 114 -19.11 4.83 -15.67
C GLN A 114 -19.07 3.83 -14.51
N GLU A 115 -18.11 2.89 -14.55
CA GLU A 115 -17.90 1.89 -13.49
C GLU A 115 -16.43 1.77 -13.13
N LEU A 116 -16.17 1.30 -11.91
CA LEU A 116 -14.81 1.10 -11.39
C LEU A 116 -14.78 -0.08 -10.44
N ARG A 117 -13.86 -1.02 -10.70
CA ARG A 117 -13.53 -2.14 -9.83
C ARG A 117 -12.07 -2.08 -9.44
N ARG A 118 -11.78 -2.10 -8.14
CA ARG A 118 -10.40 -2.17 -7.66
C ARG A 118 -9.95 -3.61 -7.56
N THR A 119 -9.02 -4.02 -8.41
CA THR A 119 -8.48 -5.38 -8.50
C THR A 119 -7.28 -5.60 -7.58
N ARG A 120 -6.56 -4.50 -7.20
CA ARG A 120 -5.43 -4.57 -6.28
C ARG A 120 -5.34 -3.32 -5.38
N ALA A 121 -5.00 -3.54 -4.12
CA ALA A 121 -4.72 -2.49 -3.13
C ALA A 121 -3.44 -2.86 -2.35
N GLY A 122 -2.29 -2.31 -2.77
CA GLY A 122 -0.99 -2.70 -2.27
C GLY A 122 -0.71 -4.18 -2.54
N PRO A 123 -0.40 -4.99 -1.52
CA PRO A 123 -0.13 -6.42 -1.67
C PRO A 123 -1.39 -7.29 -1.80
N PHE A 124 -2.59 -6.70 -1.60
CA PHE A 124 -3.86 -7.44 -1.65
C PHE A 124 -4.45 -7.39 -3.05
N THR A 125 -4.80 -8.55 -3.61
CA THR A 125 -5.37 -8.72 -4.94
C THR A 125 -6.72 -9.44 -4.87
N GLU A 126 -7.57 -9.28 -5.88
CA GLU A 126 -8.84 -10.02 -5.97
C GLU A 126 -8.67 -11.52 -6.31
N ASN A 127 -7.48 -11.93 -6.77
CA ASN A 127 -7.15 -13.33 -7.01
C ASN A 127 -6.93 -14.12 -5.71
N GLU A 128 -6.78 -13.41 -4.60
CA GLU A 128 -6.74 -14.02 -3.27
C GLU A 128 -8.15 -14.23 -2.72
N ARG A 129 -8.25 -14.99 -1.64
CA ARG A 129 -9.54 -15.16 -0.97
C ARG A 129 -9.98 -13.82 -0.37
N ILE A 130 -11.07 -13.29 -0.90
CA ILE A 130 -11.78 -12.13 -0.36
C ILE A 130 -13.14 -12.58 0.16
N ALA A 131 -13.62 -11.91 1.18
CA ALA A 131 -14.93 -12.17 1.77
C ALA A 131 -15.79 -10.92 1.76
N THR A 132 -17.08 -11.09 1.66
CA THR A 132 -18.04 -10.02 1.90
C THR A 132 -18.21 -9.80 3.42
N LEU A 133 -18.67 -8.62 3.82
CA LEU A 133 -18.95 -8.35 5.23
C LEU A 133 -20.01 -9.30 5.81
N HIS A 134 -20.97 -9.77 4.98
CA HIS A 134 -21.98 -10.73 5.41
C HIS A 134 -21.39 -12.09 5.73
N GLU A 135 -20.49 -12.60 4.88
CA GLU A 135 -19.77 -13.86 5.13
C GLU A 135 -18.91 -13.76 6.38
N VAL A 136 -18.16 -12.66 6.56
CA VAL A 136 -17.34 -12.46 7.77
C VAL A 136 -18.23 -12.42 9.02
N ALA A 137 -19.37 -11.73 8.98
CA ALA A 137 -20.30 -11.69 10.11
C ALA A 137 -20.87 -13.07 10.46
N TYR A 138 -21.20 -13.88 9.43
CA TYR A 138 -21.66 -15.24 9.61
C TYR A 138 -20.57 -16.12 10.27
N TRP A 139 -19.36 -16.13 9.73
CA TRP A 139 -18.26 -16.95 10.28
C TRP A 139 -17.81 -16.49 11.68
N PHE A 140 -17.91 -15.19 11.96
CA PHE A 140 -17.64 -14.67 13.29
C PHE A 140 -18.64 -15.21 14.32
N ARG A 141 -19.93 -15.31 13.97
CA ARG A 141 -20.96 -15.93 14.82
C ARG A 141 -20.68 -17.43 15.04
N GLU A 142 -20.39 -18.16 13.96
CA GLU A 142 -20.01 -19.59 14.06
C GLU A 142 -18.80 -19.78 15.00
N TRP A 143 -17.79 -18.92 14.87
CA TRP A 143 -16.66 -18.96 15.80
C TRP A 143 -17.07 -18.68 17.26
N GLN A 144 -17.94 -17.74 17.51
CA GLN A 144 -18.42 -17.46 18.87
C GLN A 144 -19.15 -18.66 19.49
N GLU A 145 -19.96 -19.35 18.69
CA GLU A 145 -20.78 -20.48 19.14
C GLU A 145 -19.97 -21.79 19.25
N ARG A 146 -19.16 -22.10 18.24
CA ARG A 146 -18.45 -23.39 18.10
C ARG A 146 -16.98 -23.33 18.44
N LYS A 147 -16.41 -22.15 18.64
CA LYS A 147 -14.97 -21.91 18.84
C LYS A 147 -14.08 -22.41 17.70
N ASP A 148 -14.65 -22.62 16.51
CA ASP A 148 -13.94 -22.96 15.29
C ASP A 148 -13.59 -21.70 14.52
N ASP A 149 -12.31 -21.38 14.41
CA ASP A 149 -11.80 -20.20 13.70
C ASP A 149 -11.15 -20.52 12.33
N GLU A 150 -11.21 -21.78 11.89
CA GLU A 150 -10.53 -22.24 10.67
C GLU A 150 -10.90 -21.42 9.44
N ILE A 151 -12.21 -21.12 9.28
CA ILE A 151 -12.69 -20.33 8.15
C ILE A 151 -12.26 -18.86 8.27
N LEU A 152 -12.38 -18.26 9.46
CA LEU A 152 -11.95 -16.88 9.68
C LEU A 152 -10.46 -16.68 9.37
N ARG A 153 -9.61 -17.62 9.77
CA ARG A 153 -8.16 -17.59 9.50
C ARG A 153 -7.83 -17.62 8.01
N LYS A 154 -8.72 -18.08 7.16
CA LYS A 154 -8.52 -18.06 5.69
C LYS A 154 -8.64 -16.66 5.10
N PHE A 155 -9.35 -15.76 5.77
CA PHE A 155 -9.62 -14.38 5.30
C PHE A 155 -8.92 -13.31 6.12
N ILE A 156 -8.68 -13.57 7.42
CA ILE A 156 -7.91 -12.66 8.27
C ILE A 156 -6.42 -12.92 8.00
N GLN A 157 -5.76 -11.93 7.45
CA GLN A 157 -4.34 -12.00 7.09
C GLN A 157 -3.47 -11.36 8.18
N PRO A 158 -2.23 -11.82 8.40
CA PRO A 158 -1.31 -11.18 9.33
C PRO A 158 -0.98 -9.75 8.88
N MET A 159 -0.70 -8.88 9.85
CA MET A 159 -0.38 -7.48 9.62
C MET A 159 0.86 -7.32 8.70
N GLU A 160 1.80 -8.22 8.79
CA GLU A 160 3.04 -8.25 7.99
C GLU A 160 2.77 -8.30 6.49
N LYS A 161 1.65 -8.91 6.07
CA LYS A 161 1.25 -8.89 4.66
C LYS A 161 1.02 -7.49 4.14
N ALA A 162 0.44 -6.59 4.94
CA ALA A 162 0.26 -5.20 4.56
C ALA A 162 1.59 -4.45 4.33
N LEU A 163 2.68 -4.97 4.88
CA LEU A 163 4.02 -4.41 4.83
C LEU A 163 4.90 -5.05 3.74
N ALA A 164 4.39 -6.03 2.99
CA ALA A 164 5.16 -6.84 2.05
C ALA A 164 5.93 -6.02 0.98
N LEU A 165 5.39 -4.85 0.60
CA LEU A 165 5.98 -3.97 -0.43
C LEU A 165 6.91 -2.89 0.14
N ILE A 166 7.13 -2.87 1.45
CA ILE A 166 8.04 -1.92 2.11
C ILE A 166 9.40 -2.60 2.29
N PRO A 167 10.52 -1.91 1.99
CA PRO A 167 11.85 -2.45 2.22
C PRO A 167 12.06 -2.89 3.68
N LYS A 168 12.73 -4.01 3.88
CA LYS A 168 12.86 -4.68 5.18
C LYS A 168 14.26 -4.59 5.74
N ILE A 169 14.33 -4.40 7.05
CA ILE A 169 15.56 -4.51 7.85
C ILE A 169 15.29 -5.56 8.93
N TYR A 170 16.09 -6.62 8.93
CA TYR A 170 16.02 -7.69 9.93
C TYR A 170 17.01 -7.39 11.05
N ILE A 171 16.55 -7.51 12.30
CA ILE A 171 17.33 -7.13 13.48
C ILE A 171 17.59 -8.30 14.41
N ARG A 172 18.61 -8.13 15.27
CA ARG A 172 18.93 -9.06 16.37
C ARG A 172 17.83 -9.02 17.44
N ASP A 173 17.54 -10.15 18.05
CA ASP A 173 16.56 -10.26 19.14
C ASP A 173 16.90 -9.30 20.30
N SER A 174 18.19 -9.08 20.56
CA SER A 174 18.66 -8.13 21.59
C SER A 174 18.32 -6.66 21.32
N ALA A 175 17.99 -6.30 20.08
CA ALA A 175 17.59 -4.94 19.72
C ALA A 175 16.06 -4.74 19.75
N VAL A 176 15.28 -5.82 19.75
CA VAL A 176 13.82 -5.76 19.58
C VAL A 176 13.16 -4.94 20.68
N ASP A 177 13.45 -5.23 21.96
CA ASP A 177 12.80 -4.54 23.07
C ASP A 177 13.08 -3.03 23.07
N ALA A 178 14.32 -2.62 22.75
CA ALA A 178 14.67 -1.20 22.64
C ALA A 178 13.84 -0.48 21.56
N ILE A 179 13.66 -1.12 20.39
CA ILE A 179 12.81 -0.59 19.31
C ILE A 179 11.35 -0.54 19.74
N CYS A 180 10.85 -1.54 20.48
CA CYS A 180 9.48 -1.53 21.05
C CYS A 180 9.27 -0.37 22.04
N HIS A 181 10.34 0.19 22.61
CA HIS A 181 10.29 1.40 23.43
C HIS A 181 10.50 2.69 22.63
N GLY A 182 10.64 2.61 21.31
CA GLY A 182 10.76 3.76 20.42
C GLY A 182 12.21 4.19 20.14
N ALA A 183 13.20 3.41 20.54
CA ALA A 183 14.59 3.69 20.23
C ALA A 183 14.85 3.65 18.71
N SER A 184 15.82 4.44 18.24
CA SER A 184 16.30 4.36 16.86
C SER A 184 17.10 3.08 16.64
N LEU A 185 17.00 2.49 15.45
CA LEU A 185 17.81 1.35 15.07
C LEU A 185 19.24 1.80 14.77
N THR A 186 20.19 1.14 15.42
CA THR A 186 21.63 1.36 15.22
C THR A 186 22.26 0.21 14.43
N ALA A 187 23.40 0.46 13.79
CA ALA A 187 24.10 -0.50 12.95
C ALA A 187 24.39 -1.86 13.65
N PRO A 188 24.84 -1.93 14.92
CA PRO A 188 25.04 -3.21 15.59
C PRO A 188 23.79 -4.05 15.77
N GLY A 189 22.60 -3.45 15.71
CA GLY A 189 21.30 -4.13 15.80
C GLY A 189 20.87 -4.78 14.49
N VAL A 190 21.44 -4.39 13.35
CA VAL A 190 21.09 -4.90 12.04
C VAL A 190 21.74 -6.28 11.80
N LEU A 191 20.97 -7.22 11.24
CA LEU A 191 21.48 -8.53 10.80
C LEU A 191 21.52 -8.62 9.27
N SER A 192 20.44 -8.21 8.62
CA SER A 192 20.35 -8.14 7.17
C SER A 192 19.35 -7.08 6.76
N LEU A 193 19.43 -6.64 5.51
CA LEU A 193 18.53 -5.65 4.95
C LEU A 193 18.31 -5.93 3.46
N GLU A 194 17.18 -5.48 2.94
CA GLU A 194 16.92 -5.50 1.51
C GLU A 194 17.73 -4.38 0.81
N THR A 195 18.02 -4.60 -0.47
CA THR A 195 18.68 -3.61 -1.33
C THR A 195 17.78 -2.40 -1.59
N GLU A 196 18.37 -1.32 -2.12
CA GLU A 196 17.66 -0.12 -2.58
C GLU A 196 16.96 0.71 -1.49
N ILE A 197 17.32 0.55 -0.21
CA ILE A 197 16.90 1.49 0.83
C ILE A 197 17.62 2.82 0.61
N LYS A 198 16.83 3.87 0.33
CA LYS A 198 17.34 5.24 0.17
C LYS A 198 17.15 6.02 1.47
N MET A 199 18.00 7.03 1.69
CA MET A 199 17.81 7.97 2.80
C MET A 199 16.41 8.58 2.74
N GLY A 200 15.69 8.59 3.88
CA GLY A 200 14.32 9.07 3.98
C GLY A 200 13.23 8.06 3.60
N SER A 201 13.58 6.89 3.08
CA SER A 201 12.61 5.82 2.79
C SER A 201 11.96 5.29 4.07
N ILE A 202 10.68 4.95 3.98
CA ILE A 202 10.03 4.16 5.02
C ILE A 202 10.51 2.71 4.88
N VAL A 203 10.90 2.12 6.00
CA VAL A 203 11.34 0.73 6.11
C VAL A 203 10.54 0.01 7.19
N VAL A 204 10.38 -1.29 7.07
CA VAL A 204 9.85 -2.11 8.16
C VAL A 204 10.99 -2.83 8.86
N ILE A 205 11.00 -2.74 10.19
CA ILE A 205 11.94 -3.46 11.05
C ILE A 205 11.26 -4.78 11.44
N LEU A 206 11.94 -5.89 11.15
CA LEU A 206 11.45 -7.25 11.40
C LEU A 206 12.42 -8.04 12.28
N THR A 207 11.89 -8.98 13.04
CA THR A 207 12.69 -10.04 13.66
C THR A 207 13.13 -11.06 12.59
N LEU A 208 14.07 -11.94 12.92
CA LEU A 208 14.44 -13.05 12.02
C LEU A 208 13.30 -14.03 11.76
N LYS A 209 12.27 -14.05 12.62
CA LYS A 209 11.05 -14.85 12.42
C LYS A 209 10.06 -14.17 11.46
N GLY A 210 10.34 -12.95 11.00
CA GLY A 210 9.46 -12.18 10.12
C GLY A 210 8.38 -11.39 10.86
N GLU A 211 8.45 -11.27 12.19
CA GLU A 211 7.48 -10.51 12.99
C GLU A 211 7.76 -9.01 12.87
N ALA A 212 6.72 -8.22 12.64
CA ALA A 212 6.86 -6.77 12.48
C ALA A 212 7.06 -6.06 13.82
N VAL A 213 8.24 -5.44 14.00
CA VAL A 213 8.61 -4.70 15.22
C VAL A 213 8.17 -3.24 15.13
N ALA A 214 8.55 -2.55 14.05
CA ALA A 214 8.23 -1.14 13.87
C ALA A 214 8.29 -0.70 12.40
N LEU A 215 7.61 0.39 12.08
CA LEU A 215 7.89 1.21 10.91
C LEU A 215 8.92 2.29 11.30
N ALA A 216 9.90 2.49 10.45
CA ALA A 216 10.98 3.44 10.68
C ALA A 216 11.31 4.21 9.40
N ARG A 217 12.01 5.30 9.54
CA ARG A 217 12.56 6.08 8.43
C ARG A 217 14.05 5.88 8.36
N ALA A 218 14.55 5.38 7.24
CA ALA A 218 15.96 5.21 7.01
C ALA A 218 16.70 6.56 7.05
N THR A 219 17.76 6.63 7.82
CA THR A 219 18.66 7.80 7.89
C THR A 219 19.90 7.61 7.03
N THR A 220 20.13 6.38 6.58
CA THR A 220 21.34 5.95 5.87
C THR A 220 20.92 5.01 4.75
N PRO A 221 21.49 5.13 3.54
CA PRO A 221 21.19 4.23 2.42
C PRO A 221 21.87 2.86 2.60
N THR A 222 21.38 1.85 1.85
CA THR A 222 21.87 0.45 1.95
C THR A 222 23.40 0.34 1.86
N GLU A 223 24.02 1.02 0.90
CA GLU A 223 25.45 0.93 0.60
C GLU A 223 26.32 1.40 1.78
N GLU A 224 25.86 2.42 2.50
CA GLU A 224 26.55 2.94 3.68
C GLU A 224 26.30 2.04 4.89
N ILE A 225 25.06 1.53 5.08
CA ILE A 225 24.72 0.65 6.22
C ILE A 225 25.62 -0.59 6.24
N LEU A 226 25.90 -1.18 5.07
CA LEU A 226 26.74 -2.37 4.95
C LEU A 226 28.17 -2.17 5.46
N ASN A 227 28.66 -0.94 5.46
CA ASN A 227 30.01 -0.57 5.89
C ASN A 227 30.04 0.07 7.28
N MET A 228 28.87 0.24 7.94
CA MET A 228 28.78 0.89 9.24
C MET A 228 28.96 -0.10 10.40
N ASN A 229 29.88 0.22 11.31
CA ASN A 229 29.99 -0.49 12.59
C ASN A 229 29.20 0.20 13.72
N HIS A 230 28.95 1.50 13.61
CA HIS A 230 28.26 2.32 14.60
C HIS A 230 27.39 3.39 13.91
N GLY A 231 26.41 3.92 14.63
CA GLY A 231 25.54 5.00 14.16
C GLY A 231 24.08 4.57 13.95
N ILE A 232 23.23 5.55 13.69
CA ILE A 232 21.79 5.35 13.50
C ILE A 232 21.53 4.99 12.04
N VAL A 233 20.85 3.88 11.83
CA VAL A 233 20.43 3.35 10.51
C VAL A 233 19.02 3.83 10.16
N ALA A 234 18.11 3.79 11.14
CA ALA A 234 16.73 4.22 10.93
C ALA A 234 16.13 4.77 12.23
N LYS A 235 15.29 5.81 12.10
CA LYS A 235 14.53 6.38 13.20
C LYS A 235 13.15 5.74 13.27
N THR A 236 12.79 5.18 14.42
CA THR A 236 11.48 4.58 14.67
C THR A 236 10.39 5.65 14.57
N GLU A 237 9.41 5.44 13.71
CA GLU A 237 8.24 6.32 13.55
C GLU A 237 6.99 5.74 14.22
N ARG A 238 6.82 4.42 14.12
CA ARG A 238 5.65 3.74 14.70
C ARG A 238 5.99 2.34 15.17
N VAL A 239 5.84 2.11 16.44
CA VAL A 239 6.00 0.79 17.06
C VAL A 239 4.76 -0.06 16.77
N LEU A 240 4.99 -1.27 16.26
CA LEU A 240 3.96 -2.25 15.91
C LEU A 240 3.86 -3.33 16.98
N MET A 241 5.00 -3.90 17.38
CA MET A 241 5.08 -4.98 18.35
C MET A 241 4.87 -4.46 19.78
N PRO A 242 4.10 -5.16 20.64
CA PRO A 242 3.94 -4.81 22.04
C PRO A 242 5.27 -4.87 22.80
N ARG A 243 5.41 -4.00 23.80
CA ARG A 243 6.55 -4.03 24.73
C ARG A 243 6.55 -5.35 25.52
N GLY A 244 7.73 -5.84 25.85
CA GLY A 244 7.88 -7.09 26.64
C GLY A 244 7.65 -8.37 25.83
N THR A 245 7.43 -8.31 24.52
CA THR A 245 7.37 -9.50 23.64
C THR A 245 8.73 -10.20 23.58
N TYR A 246 9.81 -9.43 23.59
CA TYR A 246 11.20 -9.91 23.67
C TYR A 246 11.85 -9.47 24.98
N PRO A 247 12.83 -10.22 25.50
CA PRO A 247 13.51 -9.88 26.75
C PRO A 247 14.31 -8.58 26.62
N LYS A 248 14.36 -7.79 27.69
CA LYS A 248 15.14 -6.58 27.78
C LYS A 248 16.64 -6.91 27.82
N CYS A 249 17.37 -6.60 26.76
CA CYS A 249 18.83 -6.85 26.65
C CYS A 249 19.67 -5.58 26.74
N TRP A 250 19.07 -4.40 26.98
CA TRP A 250 19.75 -3.11 27.10
C TRP A 250 19.68 -2.62 28.55
N LYS A 251 20.77 -1.98 29.03
CA LYS A 251 20.77 -1.31 30.33
C LYS A 251 20.08 0.06 30.19
N SER A 252 19.11 0.38 31.04
CA SER A 252 18.67 1.75 31.23
C SER A 252 19.85 2.50 31.81
N GLY A 253 20.46 3.43 31.07
CA GLY A 253 21.41 4.33 31.66
C GLY A 253 20.71 5.08 32.81
N GLU A 254 21.25 4.99 33.99
CA GLU A 254 21.00 5.95 35.05
C GLU A 254 21.53 7.28 34.53
N ILE A 255 20.61 8.24 34.26
CA ILE A 255 20.91 9.65 34.05
C ILE A 255 20.88 10.32 35.39
#